data_ad1bab57ba590a4f18d3eec2998d25c1
#
_entry.id   ad1bab57ba590a4f18d3eec2998d25c1
#
_cell.length_a   1.000
_cell.length_b   1.000
_cell.length_c   1.000
_cell.angle_alpha   90.00
_cell.angle_beta   90.00
_cell.angle_gamma   90.00
#
_symmetry.space_group_name_H-M   'P 1'
#
loop_
_entity.id
_entity.type
_entity.pdbx_description
1 polymer ?
#
loop_
_entity_poly.entity_id
_entity_poly.type
_entity_poly.pdbx_seq_one_letter_code
_entity_poly.pdbx_strand_id
1 'polypeptide(L)'
;MKIMDAPITPLELKQRLAAFPPPTLVDVRRQPAFLQDSQVIRGAIRRLPEAVDAWTTDVDPWRPVVVYCVRGHEVSQDACAALRARGLDAKYVAGGLESWRADGNATQPFAAPTRWVTRARPKIDRIACPWLIRRFIDPTAEFFYVPNAEVRGFAAANGAVAYDIPDVDYSHVGPECSFDAFIRRHELGHPALDALAKIVRAADTSTLDRSPQAPGLLAASLGLSAMFADDHAMLKWGMLVYDSLYAWCREAQTETHGWYPEKLRAAESA
;
A
#
# COMPACT_ATOMS: atom_id res chain seq x y z
N MET A 1 -5.13 20.81 -25.57
CA MET A 1 -6.23 21.08 -24.63
C MET A 1 -5.62 20.91 -23.24
N LYS A 2 -5.40 21.99 -22.47
CA LYS A 2 -4.93 21.89 -21.07
C LYS A 2 -6.02 21.14 -20.33
N ILE A 3 -5.73 19.92 -19.88
CA ILE A 3 -6.56 19.23 -18.89
C ILE A 3 -6.52 20.13 -17.67
N MET A 4 -7.63 20.82 -17.38
CA MET A 4 -7.72 21.71 -16.23
C MET A 4 -7.46 20.86 -14.98
N ASP A 5 -6.49 21.28 -14.20
CA ASP A 5 -6.13 20.69 -12.92
C ASP A 5 -7.29 20.86 -11.95
N ALA A 6 -8.24 19.92 -11.97
CA ALA A 6 -9.28 19.93 -10.97
C ALA A 6 -8.68 19.46 -9.63
N PRO A 7 -8.64 20.32 -8.60
CA PRO A 7 -8.29 19.88 -7.25
C PRO A 7 -9.33 18.87 -6.75
N ILE A 8 -8.94 18.09 -5.77
CA ILE A 8 -9.87 17.26 -5.01
C ILE A 8 -10.25 18.02 -3.72
N THR A 9 -11.53 18.03 -3.38
CA THR A 9 -11.99 18.63 -2.11
C THR A 9 -11.61 17.73 -0.93
N PRO A 10 -11.54 18.26 0.32
CA PRO A 10 -11.35 17.42 1.51
C PRO A 10 -12.42 16.33 1.66
N LEU A 11 -13.68 16.62 1.29
CA LEU A 11 -14.75 15.63 1.32
C LEU A 11 -14.52 14.48 0.34
N GLU A 12 -14.17 14.78 -0.90
CA GLU A 12 -13.83 13.78 -1.91
C GLU A 12 -12.60 12.96 -1.50
N LEU A 13 -11.58 13.62 -0.90
CA LEU A 13 -10.42 12.91 -0.36
C LEU A 13 -10.85 11.92 0.73
N LYS A 14 -11.69 12.34 1.68
CA LYS A 14 -12.20 11.47 2.74
C LYS A 14 -12.92 10.24 2.18
N GLN A 15 -13.75 10.42 1.15
CA GLN A 15 -14.46 9.34 0.48
C GLN A 15 -13.46 8.37 -0.21
N ARG A 16 -12.46 8.91 -0.92
CA ARG A 16 -11.44 8.10 -1.59
C ARG A 16 -10.53 7.33 -0.62
N LEU A 17 -10.22 7.92 0.54
CA LEU A 17 -9.46 7.23 1.59
C LEU A 17 -10.23 6.08 2.24
N ALA A 18 -11.56 6.14 2.23
CA ALA A 18 -12.43 5.05 2.71
C ALA A 18 -12.66 3.95 1.65
N ALA A 19 -12.41 4.24 0.38
CA ALA A 19 -12.53 3.28 -0.71
C ALA A 19 -11.28 2.37 -0.81
N PHE A 20 -11.39 1.29 -1.59
CA PHE A 20 -10.22 0.44 -1.90
C PHE A 20 -10.05 0.29 -3.41
N PRO A 21 -8.82 0.36 -3.94
CA PRO A 21 -7.61 0.75 -3.22
C PRO A 21 -7.61 2.25 -2.88
N PRO A 22 -7.20 2.65 -1.67
CA PRO A 22 -7.10 4.06 -1.33
C PRO A 22 -6.00 4.72 -2.15
N PRO A 23 -6.10 6.03 -2.44
CA PRO A 23 -5.03 6.74 -3.13
C PRO A 23 -3.74 6.73 -2.31
N THR A 24 -2.60 6.85 -2.97
CA THR A 24 -1.35 7.20 -2.30
C THR A 24 -1.41 8.66 -1.89
N LEU A 25 -1.52 8.92 -0.59
CA LEU A 25 -1.60 10.28 -0.04
C LEU A 25 -0.20 10.77 0.32
N VAL A 26 0.19 11.95 -0.20
CA VAL A 26 1.56 12.48 -0.01
C VAL A 26 1.52 13.89 0.57
N ASP A 27 2.18 14.07 1.70
CA ASP A 27 2.47 15.38 2.27
C ASP A 27 3.73 15.96 1.58
N VAL A 28 3.53 16.99 0.77
CA VAL A 28 4.61 17.68 0.05
C VAL A 28 4.92 19.06 0.61
N ARG A 29 4.59 19.33 1.87
CA ARG A 29 4.98 20.59 2.50
C ARG A 29 6.50 20.76 2.47
N ARG A 30 6.98 21.99 2.25
CA ARG A 30 8.41 22.30 2.40
C ARG A 30 8.86 22.04 3.83
N GLN A 31 10.13 21.70 4.01
CA GLN A 31 10.67 21.31 5.32
C GLN A 31 10.39 22.32 6.45
N PRO A 32 10.54 23.65 6.28
CA PRO A 32 10.23 24.60 7.34
C PRO A 32 8.77 24.55 7.80
N ALA A 33 7.81 24.46 6.87
CA ALA A 33 6.39 24.40 7.19
C ALA A 33 6.04 23.07 7.90
N PHE A 34 6.68 21.97 7.51
CA PHE A 34 6.49 20.68 8.17
C PHE A 34 7.04 20.67 9.60
N LEU A 35 8.20 21.30 9.83
CA LEU A 35 8.80 21.40 11.18
C LEU A 35 8.00 22.29 12.13
N GLN A 36 7.30 23.31 11.60
CA GLN A 36 6.39 24.14 12.39
C GLN A 36 5.15 23.38 12.85
N ASP A 37 4.69 22.44 12.05
CA ASP A 37 3.50 21.64 12.34
C ASP A 37 3.67 20.24 11.72
N SER A 38 4.08 19.27 12.52
CA SER A 38 4.31 17.90 12.10
C SER A 38 3.05 17.01 12.07
N GLN A 39 1.86 17.60 12.26
CA GLN A 39 0.62 16.85 12.09
C GLN A 39 0.36 16.55 10.62
N VAL A 40 -0.04 15.32 10.32
CA VAL A 40 -0.33 14.84 8.95
C VAL A 40 -1.76 14.29 8.84
N ILE A 41 -2.30 14.27 7.65
CA ILE A 41 -3.53 13.50 7.37
C ILE A 41 -3.17 12.02 7.55
N ARG A 42 -4.04 11.26 8.22
CA ARG A 42 -3.80 9.83 8.48
C ARG A 42 -3.53 9.08 7.18
N GLY A 43 -2.46 8.29 7.18
CA GLY A 43 -2.03 7.51 6.01
C GLY A 43 -1.17 8.26 5.01
N ALA A 44 -0.86 9.55 5.26
CA ALA A 44 0.02 10.31 4.40
C ALA A 44 1.49 9.90 4.58
N ILE A 45 2.17 9.70 3.45
CA ILE A 45 3.63 9.58 3.40
C ILE A 45 4.25 10.97 3.23
N ARG A 46 5.36 11.22 3.90
CA ARG A 46 6.08 12.50 3.80
C ARG A 46 7.11 12.45 2.68
N ARG A 47 7.05 13.40 1.74
CA ARG A 47 8.04 13.54 0.66
C ARG A 47 8.37 15.02 0.42
N LEU A 48 9.61 15.31 0.07
CA LEU A 48 10.04 16.67 -0.25
C LEU A 48 9.55 17.08 -1.64
N PRO A 49 8.92 18.24 -1.81
CA PRO A 49 8.38 18.68 -3.10
C PRO A 49 9.48 18.89 -4.15
N GLU A 50 10.69 19.29 -3.76
CA GLU A 50 11.84 19.46 -4.63
C GLU A 50 12.48 18.14 -5.10
N ALA A 51 12.10 17.01 -4.50
CA ALA A 51 12.62 15.69 -4.83
C ALA A 51 11.59 14.79 -5.52
N VAL A 52 10.56 15.37 -6.20
CA VAL A 52 9.49 14.59 -6.85
C VAL A 52 10.05 13.52 -7.77
N ASP A 53 11.10 13.83 -8.53
CA ASP A 53 11.74 12.91 -9.47
C ASP A 53 12.29 11.66 -8.79
N ALA A 54 12.88 11.82 -7.62
CA ALA A 54 13.49 10.74 -6.89
C ALA A 54 12.44 9.78 -6.29
N TRP A 55 11.37 10.30 -5.70
CA TRP A 55 10.39 9.45 -5.00
C TRP A 55 9.21 8.98 -5.88
N THR A 56 9.08 9.50 -7.10
CA THR A 56 8.02 9.05 -8.04
C THR A 56 8.15 7.55 -8.35
N THR A 57 9.36 7.01 -8.38
CA THR A 57 9.60 5.59 -8.62
C THR A 57 9.07 4.68 -7.50
N ASP A 58 8.89 5.22 -6.30
CA ASP A 58 8.40 4.48 -5.13
C ASP A 58 6.87 4.39 -5.10
N VAL A 59 6.18 5.17 -5.96
CA VAL A 59 4.72 5.20 -6.01
C VAL A 59 4.19 4.03 -6.84
N ASP A 60 3.12 3.42 -6.36
CA ASP A 60 2.39 2.39 -7.09
C ASP A 60 1.69 3.01 -8.33
N PRO A 61 2.08 2.68 -9.58
CA PRO A 61 1.57 3.36 -10.77
C PRO A 61 0.08 3.07 -11.07
N TRP A 62 -0.50 2.05 -10.45
CA TRP A 62 -1.91 1.67 -10.60
C TRP A 62 -2.83 2.32 -9.56
N ARG A 63 -2.28 3.12 -8.63
CA ARG A 63 -3.07 3.83 -7.62
C ARG A 63 -3.06 5.32 -7.89
N PRO A 64 -4.21 6.00 -7.77
CA PRO A 64 -4.24 7.44 -7.80
C PRO A 64 -3.32 8.04 -6.73
N VAL A 65 -2.69 9.16 -7.04
CA VAL A 65 -1.85 9.91 -6.09
C VAL A 65 -2.57 11.20 -5.71
N VAL A 66 -2.66 11.47 -4.42
CA VAL A 66 -3.17 12.76 -3.94
C VAL A 66 -2.09 13.44 -3.13
N VAL A 67 -1.68 14.63 -3.56
CA VAL A 67 -0.68 15.43 -2.86
C VAL A 67 -1.34 16.58 -2.11
N TYR A 68 -0.78 16.99 -0.97
CA TYR A 68 -1.21 18.20 -0.28
C TYR A 68 -0.03 18.98 0.29
N CYS A 69 -0.18 20.30 0.33
CA CYS A 69 0.68 21.19 1.09
C CYS A 69 -0.13 21.91 2.18
N VAL A 70 0.35 23.03 2.71
CA VAL A 70 -0.38 23.79 3.75
C VAL A 70 -1.73 24.28 3.24
N ARG A 71 -1.76 24.96 2.07
CA ARG A 71 -2.94 25.67 1.52
C ARG A 71 -3.40 25.21 0.14
N GLY A 72 -2.84 24.13 -0.41
CA GLY A 72 -3.23 23.66 -1.75
C GLY A 72 -2.78 24.57 -2.89
N HIS A 73 -1.75 25.41 -2.66
CA HIS A 73 -1.24 26.34 -3.66
C HIS A 73 -0.04 25.74 -4.43
N GLU A 74 0.84 26.60 -4.96
CA GLU A 74 1.97 26.30 -5.84
C GLU A 74 2.69 24.98 -5.52
N VAL A 75 3.11 24.76 -4.26
CA VAL A 75 3.90 23.59 -3.86
C VAL A 75 3.21 22.26 -4.21
N SER A 76 1.91 22.12 -3.91
CA SER A 76 1.18 20.90 -4.22
C SER A 76 0.70 20.85 -5.68
N GLN A 77 0.48 22.01 -6.31
CA GLN A 77 0.11 22.09 -7.71
C GLN A 77 1.30 21.68 -8.59
N ASP A 78 2.50 22.18 -8.32
CA ASP A 78 3.72 21.84 -9.04
C ASP A 78 4.09 20.36 -8.87
N ALA A 79 3.99 19.83 -7.64
CA ALA A 79 4.20 18.41 -7.39
C ALA A 79 3.19 17.54 -8.15
N CYS A 80 1.91 17.94 -8.18
CA CYS A 80 0.86 17.26 -8.93
C CYS A 80 1.15 17.28 -10.45
N ALA A 81 1.55 18.44 -10.98
CA ALA A 81 1.90 18.59 -12.40
C ALA A 81 3.11 17.71 -12.77
N ALA A 82 4.13 17.66 -11.92
CA ALA A 82 5.31 16.83 -12.13
C ALA A 82 4.98 15.32 -12.13
N LEU A 83 4.08 14.87 -11.25
CA LEU A 83 3.60 13.49 -11.21
C LEU A 83 2.84 13.11 -12.49
N ARG A 84 1.95 14.02 -12.95
CA ARG A 84 1.19 13.82 -14.19
C ARG A 84 2.07 13.78 -15.42
N ALA A 85 3.10 14.61 -15.47
CA ALA A 85 4.07 14.59 -16.56
C ALA A 85 4.79 13.22 -16.69
N ARG A 86 4.76 12.41 -15.64
CA ARG A 86 5.28 11.03 -15.60
C ARG A 86 4.21 9.96 -15.79
N GLY A 87 3.00 10.36 -16.18
CA GLY A 87 1.90 9.43 -16.47
C GLY A 87 1.14 8.92 -15.24
N LEU A 88 1.33 9.51 -14.06
CA LEU A 88 0.57 9.13 -12.87
C LEU A 88 -0.77 9.86 -12.80
N ASP A 89 -1.82 9.17 -12.37
CA ASP A 89 -3.10 9.80 -12.01
C ASP A 89 -2.92 10.58 -10.70
N ALA A 90 -2.62 11.87 -10.80
CA ALA A 90 -2.33 12.71 -9.63
C ALA A 90 -3.33 13.86 -9.50
N LYS A 91 -3.71 14.16 -8.26
CA LYS A 91 -4.54 15.30 -7.86
C LYS A 91 -3.93 16.01 -6.67
N TYR A 92 -4.32 17.26 -6.41
CA TYR A 92 -3.95 17.96 -5.19
C TYR A 92 -5.18 18.36 -4.38
N VAL A 93 -5.01 18.51 -3.06
CA VAL A 93 -6.11 18.88 -2.16
C VAL A 93 -6.34 20.38 -2.23
N ALA A 94 -7.57 20.79 -2.57
CA ALA A 94 -7.98 22.18 -2.54
C ALA A 94 -7.87 22.72 -1.10
N GLY A 95 -7.23 23.89 -0.93
CA GLY A 95 -7.00 24.46 0.40
C GLY A 95 -6.03 23.67 1.30
N GLY A 96 -5.50 22.54 0.85
CA GLY A 96 -4.48 21.76 1.52
C GLY A 96 -4.87 21.26 2.91
N LEU A 97 -3.87 21.19 3.81
CA LEU A 97 -4.05 20.74 5.19
C LEU A 97 -4.95 21.67 6.01
N GLU A 98 -4.90 22.98 5.72
CA GLU A 98 -5.76 23.96 6.40
C GLU A 98 -7.24 23.68 6.11
N SER A 99 -7.63 23.47 4.86
CA SER A 99 -9.01 23.16 4.49
C SER A 99 -9.46 21.79 5.03
N TRP A 100 -8.57 20.79 5.01
CA TRP A 100 -8.84 19.48 5.63
C TRP A 100 -9.27 19.62 7.10
N ARG A 101 -8.56 20.46 7.87
CA ARG A 101 -8.86 20.72 9.28
C ARG A 101 -10.10 21.58 9.46
N ALA A 102 -10.28 22.60 8.61
CA ALA A 102 -11.45 23.46 8.65
C ALA A 102 -12.77 22.68 8.48
N ASP A 103 -12.73 21.61 7.69
CA ASP A 103 -13.86 20.68 7.51
C ASP A 103 -14.00 19.67 8.67
N GLY A 104 -13.29 19.86 9.78
CA GLY A 104 -13.38 19.01 10.99
C GLY A 104 -12.72 17.64 10.85
N ASN A 105 -11.89 17.42 9.83
CA ASN A 105 -11.20 16.14 9.64
C ASN A 105 -9.95 16.04 10.53
N ALA A 106 -9.74 14.84 11.08
CA ALA A 106 -8.63 14.59 12.00
C ALA A 106 -7.26 14.54 11.30
N THR A 107 -6.25 14.97 12.04
CA THR A 107 -4.83 14.76 11.75
C THR A 107 -4.20 13.93 12.86
N GLN A 108 -2.99 13.41 12.62
CA GLN A 108 -2.21 12.68 13.60
C GLN A 108 -0.75 13.17 13.58
N PRO A 109 0.01 13.01 14.67
CA PRO A 109 1.44 13.25 14.66
C PRO A 109 2.11 12.40 13.58
N PHE A 110 3.09 12.98 12.88
CA PHE A 110 3.94 12.20 11.98
C PHE A 110 4.77 11.21 12.78
N ALA A 111 4.73 9.95 12.38
CA ALA A 111 5.54 8.88 12.94
C ALA A 111 6.64 8.49 11.95
N ALA A 112 7.81 8.12 12.45
CA ALA A 112 8.84 7.54 11.62
C ALA A 112 8.36 6.20 11.03
N PRO A 113 8.76 5.86 9.78
CA PRO A 113 8.43 4.57 9.18
C PRO A 113 8.83 3.39 10.06
N THR A 114 7.94 2.41 10.19
CA THR A 114 8.32 1.13 10.77
C THR A 114 9.25 0.37 9.85
N ARG A 115 10.20 -0.37 10.41
CA ARG A 115 11.18 -1.15 9.66
C ARG A 115 10.94 -2.63 9.84
N TRP A 116 10.90 -3.37 8.74
CA TRP A 116 10.62 -4.78 8.70
C TRP A 116 11.65 -5.52 7.88
N VAL A 117 12.11 -6.67 8.38
CA VAL A 117 13.14 -7.45 7.71
C VAL A 117 12.79 -8.93 7.66
N THR A 118 13.04 -9.54 6.50
CA THR A 118 12.88 -10.98 6.29
C THR A 118 13.93 -11.50 5.31
N ARG A 119 13.81 -12.77 4.95
CA ARG A 119 14.69 -13.44 4.01
C ARG A 119 14.56 -12.91 2.60
N ALA A 120 15.67 -12.77 1.90
CA ALA A 120 15.73 -12.46 0.47
C ALA A 120 14.90 -13.45 -0.38
N ARG A 121 14.61 -13.08 -1.61
CA ARG A 121 13.76 -13.80 -2.55
C ARG A 121 12.35 -14.06 -1.98
N PRO A 122 11.60 -12.99 -1.65
CA PRO A 122 10.27 -13.10 -1.05
C PRO A 122 9.30 -13.83 -1.98
N LYS A 123 8.42 -14.63 -1.38
CA LYS A 123 7.30 -15.31 -2.07
C LYS A 123 6.12 -15.35 -1.12
N ILE A 124 4.92 -15.47 -1.67
CA ILE A 124 3.67 -15.65 -0.95
C ILE A 124 3.56 -14.68 0.23
N ASP A 125 3.71 -15.13 1.47
CA ASP A 125 3.46 -14.30 2.66
C ASP A 125 4.56 -13.27 2.91
N ARG A 126 5.78 -13.44 2.42
CA ARG A 126 6.82 -12.39 2.42
C ARG A 126 6.56 -11.24 1.43
N ILE A 127 5.49 -11.34 0.63
CA ILE A 127 4.92 -10.25 -0.17
C ILE A 127 3.57 -9.83 0.43
N ALA A 128 2.75 -10.79 0.89
CA ALA A 128 1.46 -10.53 1.51
C ALA A 128 1.58 -9.69 2.80
N CYS A 129 2.55 -10.01 3.67
CA CYS A 129 2.77 -9.27 4.90
C CYS A 129 3.17 -7.80 4.64
N PRO A 130 4.15 -7.47 3.77
CA PRO A 130 4.40 -6.09 3.35
C PRO A 130 3.17 -5.38 2.78
N TRP A 131 2.37 -6.07 1.97
CA TRP A 131 1.12 -5.54 1.45
C TRP A 131 0.15 -5.18 2.59
N LEU A 132 -0.08 -6.11 3.52
CA LEU A 132 -0.95 -5.90 4.68
C LEU A 132 -0.47 -4.72 5.52
N ILE A 133 0.84 -4.65 5.79
CA ILE A 133 1.45 -3.58 6.56
C ILE A 133 1.19 -2.23 5.89
N ARG A 134 1.51 -2.09 4.61
CA ARG A 134 1.34 -0.82 3.89
C ARG A 134 -0.12 -0.41 3.69
N ARG A 135 -1.04 -1.35 3.62
CA ARG A 135 -2.46 -1.03 3.38
C ARG A 135 -3.25 -0.76 4.66
N PHE A 136 -2.85 -1.35 5.79
CA PHE A 136 -3.68 -1.35 7.01
C PHE A 136 -2.96 -0.89 8.27
N ILE A 137 -1.62 -0.94 8.33
CA ILE A 137 -0.85 -0.67 9.54
C ILE A 137 -0.03 0.61 9.40
N ASP A 138 0.92 0.62 8.46
CA ASP A 138 1.83 1.73 8.23
C ASP A 138 2.14 1.89 6.73
N PRO A 139 1.53 2.86 6.04
CA PRO A 139 1.75 3.09 4.62
C PRO A 139 3.18 3.55 4.29
N THR A 140 3.96 3.96 5.30
CA THR A 140 5.33 4.42 5.16
C THR A 140 6.37 3.33 5.42
N ALA A 141 5.93 2.13 5.81
CA ALA A 141 6.80 1.03 6.23
C ALA A 141 7.92 0.73 5.23
N GLU A 142 9.13 0.53 5.77
CA GLU A 142 10.33 0.15 5.04
C GLU A 142 10.56 -1.36 5.18
N PHE A 143 10.90 -2.02 4.06
CA PHE A 143 11.15 -3.46 4.04
C PHE A 143 12.58 -3.75 3.63
N PHE A 144 13.18 -4.73 4.27
CA PHE A 144 14.54 -5.18 4.02
C PHE A 144 14.56 -6.69 3.76
N TYR A 145 15.30 -7.10 2.75
CA TYR A 145 15.45 -8.47 2.34
C TYR A 145 16.93 -8.84 2.42
N VAL A 146 17.26 -9.76 3.32
CA VAL A 146 18.66 -10.13 3.59
C VAL A 146 18.82 -11.66 3.59
N PRO A 147 20.03 -12.20 3.48
CA PRO A 147 20.26 -13.64 3.66
C PRO A 147 19.66 -14.16 4.97
N ASN A 148 19.11 -15.38 4.95
CA ASN A 148 18.39 -15.94 6.10
C ASN A 148 19.16 -15.87 7.43
N ALA A 149 20.47 -16.15 7.38
CA ALA A 149 21.33 -16.11 8.56
C ALA A 149 21.50 -14.69 9.15
N GLU A 150 21.27 -13.65 8.37
CA GLU A 150 21.50 -12.25 8.73
C GLU A 150 20.27 -11.56 9.30
N VAL A 151 19.05 -12.13 9.11
CA VAL A 151 17.78 -11.46 9.46
C VAL A 151 17.74 -10.96 10.90
N ARG A 152 18.13 -11.79 11.88
CA ARG A 152 18.12 -11.42 13.31
C ARG A 152 19.15 -10.34 13.64
N GLY A 153 20.37 -10.48 13.07
CA GLY A 153 21.43 -9.49 13.26
C GLY A 153 21.06 -8.15 12.65
N PHE A 154 20.49 -8.16 11.44
CA PHE A 154 20.02 -6.95 10.77
C PHE A 154 18.89 -6.28 11.59
N ALA A 155 17.92 -7.07 12.07
CA ALA A 155 16.83 -6.55 12.88
C ALA A 155 17.33 -5.79 14.11
N ALA A 156 18.25 -6.42 14.86
CA ALA A 156 18.83 -5.83 16.07
C ALA A 156 19.64 -4.57 15.77
N ALA A 157 20.46 -4.57 14.70
CA ALA A 157 21.33 -3.45 14.35
C ALA A 157 20.56 -2.23 13.79
N ASN A 158 19.39 -2.44 13.17
CA ASN A 158 18.66 -1.40 12.45
C ASN A 158 17.32 -1.02 13.09
N GLY A 159 16.99 -1.56 14.27
CA GLY A 159 15.69 -1.34 14.90
C GLY A 159 14.53 -1.83 14.03
N ALA A 160 14.74 -2.90 13.27
CA ALA A 160 13.73 -3.49 12.41
C ALA A 160 13.05 -4.69 13.09
N VAL A 161 11.79 -4.94 12.74
CA VAL A 161 11.03 -6.09 13.22
C VAL A 161 11.24 -7.25 12.23
N ALA A 162 11.74 -8.38 12.74
CA ALA A 162 11.89 -9.59 11.94
C ALA A 162 10.53 -10.29 11.76
N TYR A 163 10.26 -10.80 10.55
CA TYR A 163 9.06 -11.58 10.26
C TYR A 163 9.34 -12.76 9.33
N ASP A 164 8.45 -13.73 9.34
CA ASP A 164 8.51 -14.95 8.53
C ASP A 164 9.84 -15.71 8.67
N ILE A 165 10.32 -15.81 9.90
CA ILE A 165 11.40 -16.70 10.34
C ILE A 165 10.99 -17.39 11.63
N PRO A 166 11.58 -18.56 12.01
CA PRO A 166 11.28 -19.22 13.27
C PRO A 166 11.45 -18.32 14.49
N ASP A 167 10.71 -18.57 15.55
CA ASP A 167 10.86 -17.95 16.88
C ASP A 167 10.81 -16.42 16.89
N VAL A 168 9.96 -15.81 16.06
CA VAL A 168 9.61 -14.39 16.11
C VAL A 168 8.10 -14.22 16.17
N ASP A 169 7.67 -13.05 16.62
CA ASP A 169 6.27 -12.72 16.85
C ASP A 169 5.38 -12.80 15.61
N TYR A 170 5.95 -12.46 14.46
CA TYR A 170 5.27 -12.42 13.17
C TYR A 170 5.70 -13.59 12.30
N SER A 171 5.41 -14.80 12.76
CA SER A 171 5.77 -16.05 12.10
C SER A 171 4.62 -17.04 12.09
N HIS A 172 4.84 -18.18 11.49
CA HIS A 172 3.90 -19.30 11.47
C HIS A 172 3.58 -19.80 12.88
N VAL A 173 2.30 -20.11 13.12
CA VAL A 173 1.84 -20.72 14.38
C VAL A 173 0.90 -21.88 14.03
N GLY A 174 1.35 -23.11 14.24
CA GLY A 174 0.59 -24.29 13.86
C GLY A 174 0.29 -24.32 12.35
N PRO A 175 -0.97 -24.38 11.93
CA PRO A 175 -1.34 -24.37 10.52
C PRO A 175 -1.41 -22.97 9.89
N GLU A 176 -1.23 -21.92 10.68
CA GLU A 176 -1.32 -20.52 10.24
C GLU A 176 0.02 -20.01 9.71
N CYS A 177 -0.01 -19.19 8.65
CA CYS A 177 1.17 -18.54 8.11
C CYS A 177 1.43 -17.17 8.76
N SER A 178 2.53 -16.50 8.37
CA SER A 178 2.90 -15.21 8.94
C SER A 178 1.85 -14.13 8.69
N PHE A 179 1.13 -14.18 7.57
CA PHE A 179 0.03 -13.25 7.26
C PHE A 179 -1.09 -13.30 8.32
N ASP A 180 -1.44 -14.50 8.80
CA ASP A 180 -2.43 -14.68 9.88
C ASP A 180 -1.94 -14.06 11.20
N ALA A 181 -0.65 -14.20 11.49
CA ALA A 181 -0.06 -13.60 12.70
C ALA A 181 -0.18 -12.07 12.69
N PHE A 182 0.01 -11.43 11.52
CA PHE A 182 -0.21 -9.98 11.38
C PHE A 182 -1.66 -9.59 11.61
N ILE A 183 -2.62 -10.27 10.99
CA ILE A 183 -4.05 -9.99 11.19
C ILE A 183 -4.42 -10.08 12.66
N ARG A 184 -4.01 -11.13 13.36
CA ARG A 184 -4.32 -11.35 14.77
C ARG A 184 -3.68 -10.31 15.67
N ARG A 185 -2.39 -10.00 15.49
CA ARG A 185 -1.66 -9.07 16.37
C ARG A 185 -2.09 -7.62 16.23
N HIS A 186 -2.57 -7.24 15.05
CA HIS A 186 -3.07 -5.89 14.78
C HIS A 186 -4.59 -5.78 14.83
N GLU A 187 -5.28 -6.85 15.24
CA GLU A 187 -6.74 -6.89 15.38
C GLU A 187 -7.48 -6.45 14.09
N LEU A 188 -6.96 -6.88 12.93
CA LEU A 188 -7.46 -6.48 11.61
C LEU A 188 -8.67 -7.32 11.15
N GLY A 189 -9.53 -7.77 12.06
CA GLY A 189 -10.70 -8.61 11.75
C GLY A 189 -11.61 -7.94 10.71
N HIS A 190 -11.59 -8.48 9.47
CA HIS A 190 -12.42 -8.00 8.36
C HIS A 190 -12.71 -9.17 7.40
N PRO A 191 -13.98 -9.41 7.00
CA PRO A 191 -14.35 -10.58 6.20
C PRO A 191 -13.52 -10.79 4.94
N ALA A 192 -13.17 -9.71 4.22
CA ALA A 192 -12.34 -9.82 3.01
C ALA A 192 -10.87 -10.14 3.32
N LEU A 193 -10.32 -9.68 4.46
CA LEU A 193 -8.99 -10.10 4.91
C LEU A 193 -8.97 -11.56 5.33
N ASP A 194 -10.02 -12.04 5.99
CA ASP A 194 -10.17 -13.45 6.37
C ASP A 194 -10.26 -14.35 5.13
N ALA A 195 -10.96 -13.88 4.09
CA ALA A 195 -11.02 -14.58 2.81
C ALA A 195 -9.65 -14.63 2.12
N LEU A 196 -8.94 -13.49 2.09
CA LEU A 196 -7.59 -13.42 1.53
C LEU A 196 -6.60 -14.29 2.34
N ALA A 197 -6.70 -14.28 3.68
CA ALA A 197 -5.84 -15.10 4.54
C ALA A 197 -5.95 -16.61 4.24
N LYS A 198 -7.14 -17.09 3.91
CA LYS A 198 -7.33 -18.50 3.47
C LYS A 198 -6.56 -18.80 2.20
N ILE A 199 -6.57 -17.89 1.24
CA ILE A 199 -5.85 -18.04 -0.04
C ILE A 199 -4.33 -18.02 0.20
N VAL A 200 -3.85 -17.03 0.96
CA VAL A 200 -2.42 -16.86 1.28
C VAL A 200 -1.91 -18.08 2.03
N ARG A 201 -2.59 -18.48 3.09
CA ARG A 201 -2.21 -19.65 3.91
C ARG A 201 -2.15 -20.92 3.07
N ALA A 202 -3.17 -21.18 2.25
CA ALA A 202 -3.19 -22.37 1.40
C ALA A 202 -2.02 -22.39 0.40
N ALA A 203 -1.67 -21.25 -0.18
CA ALA A 203 -0.55 -21.11 -1.09
C ALA A 203 0.79 -21.27 -0.38
N ASP A 204 0.93 -20.68 0.82
CA ASP A 204 2.19 -20.62 1.57
C ASP A 204 2.52 -21.95 2.26
N THR A 205 1.52 -22.64 2.81
CA THR A 205 1.69 -23.92 3.51
C THR A 205 1.54 -25.14 2.62
N SER A 206 1.51 -24.96 1.29
CA SER A 206 1.36 -26.05 0.31
C SER A 206 0.08 -26.89 0.48
N THR A 207 -0.99 -26.29 1.01
CA THR A 207 -2.31 -26.92 1.16
C THR A 207 -3.30 -26.38 0.10
N LEU A 208 -2.87 -26.46 -1.18
CA LEU A 208 -3.55 -25.80 -2.31
C LEU A 208 -5.00 -26.22 -2.53
N ASP A 209 -5.36 -27.42 -2.11
CA ASP A 209 -6.71 -27.99 -2.15
C ASP A 209 -7.70 -27.25 -1.23
N ARG A 210 -7.20 -26.49 -0.25
CA ARG A 210 -8.03 -25.75 0.71
C ARG A 210 -8.57 -24.42 0.18
N SER A 211 -8.05 -23.93 -0.95
CA SER A 211 -8.54 -22.71 -1.60
C SER A 211 -8.37 -22.80 -3.12
N PRO A 212 -9.45 -22.69 -3.91
CA PRO A 212 -9.37 -22.76 -5.37
C PRO A 212 -8.45 -21.69 -6.00
N GLN A 213 -8.24 -20.55 -5.31
CA GLN A 213 -7.41 -19.44 -5.79
C GLN A 213 -5.93 -19.62 -5.45
N ALA A 214 -5.60 -20.48 -4.48
CA ALA A 214 -4.23 -20.64 -4.00
C ALA A 214 -3.24 -21.10 -5.09
N PRO A 215 -3.57 -22.05 -6.00
CA PRO A 215 -2.69 -22.41 -7.12
C PRO A 215 -2.36 -21.24 -8.03
N GLY A 216 -3.33 -20.33 -8.28
CA GLY A 216 -3.13 -19.12 -9.07
C GLY A 216 -2.18 -18.14 -8.39
N LEU A 217 -2.35 -17.92 -7.08
CA LEU A 217 -1.44 -17.07 -6.29
C LEU A 217 -0.03 -17.64 -6.27
N LEU A 218 0.13 -18.95 -6.07
CA LEU A 218 1.43 -19.63 -6.09
C LEU A 218 2.11 -19.43 -7.45
N ALA A 219 1.41 -19.70 -8.55
CA ALA A 219 1.96 -19.54 -9.90
C ALA A 219 2.38 -18.09 -10.19
N ALA A 220 1.54 -17.11 -9.85
CA ALA A 220 1.85 -15.68 -10.00
C ALA A 220 3.08 -15.27 -9.16
N SER A 221 3.16 -15.73 -7.91
CA SER A 221 4.30 -15.42 -7.03
C SER A 221 5.62 -16.02 -7.53
N LEU A 222 5.59 -17.24 -8.02
CA LEU A 222 6.77 -17.88 -8.64
C LEU A 222 7.17 -17.18 -9.94
N GLY A 223 6.20 -16.78 -10.75
CA GLY A 223 6.41 -16.00 -11.97
C GLY A 223 7.09 -14.66 -11.69
N LEU A 224 6.59 -13.90 -10.71
CA LEU A 224 7.24 -12.65 -10.26
C LEU A 224 8.69 -12.91 -9.80
N SER A 225 8.92 -13.95 -9.00
CA SER A 225 10.26 -14.31 -8.55
C SER A 225 11.20 -14.68 -9.71
N ALA A 226 10.69 -15.23 -10.80
CA ALA A 226 11.49 -15.53 -11.99
C ALA A 226 11.78 -14.27 -12.83
N MET A 227 10.84 -13.32 -12.89
CA MET A 227 10.96 -12.09 -13.69
C MET A 227 11.88 -11.04 -13.04
N PHE A 228 11.88 -10.94 -11.72
CA PHE A 228 12.59 -9.88 -10.99
C PHE A 228 13.72 -10.45 -10.13
N ALA A 229 14.95 -10.01 -10.41
CA ALA A 229 16.12 -10.32 -9.57
C ALA A 229 16.16 -9.44 -8.31
N ASP A 230 15.68 -8.20 -8.41
CA ASP A 230 15.56 -7.25 -7.30
C ASP A 230 14.31 -7.50 -6.49
N ASP A 231 14.45 -7.65 -5.17
CA ASP A 231 13.36 -7.99 -4.26
C ASP A 231 12.37 -6.85 -4.06
N HIS A 232 12.80 -5.59 -4.14
CA HIS A 232 11.91 -4.42 -4.06
C HIS A 232 11.11 -4.23 -5.34
N ALA A 233 11.72 -4.45 -6.50
CA ALA A 233 10.99 -4.46 -7.77
C ALA A 233 9.94 -5.57 -7.78
N MET A 234 10.27 -6.76 -7.29
CA MET A 234 9.33 -7.86 -7.14
C MET A 234 8.21 -7.52 -6.17
N LEU A 235 8.52 -6.94 -5.00
CA LEU A 235 7.52 -6.47 -4.04
C LEU A 235 6.56 -5.48 -4.69
N LYS A 236 7.07 -4.51 -5.43
CA LYS A 236 6.24 -3.48 -6.11
C LYS A 236 5.13 -4.11 -6.95
N TRP A 237 5.47 -5.06 -7.82
CA TRP A 237 4.48 -5.74 -8.67
C TRP A 237 3.63 -6.76 -7.89
N GLY A 238 4.21 -7.38 -6.87
CA GLY A 238 3.49 -8.24 -5.93
C GLY A 238 2.37 -7.49 -5.19
N MET A 239 2.58 -6.23 -4.84
CA MET A 239 1.53 -5.38 -4.24
C MET A 239 0.27 -5.32 -5.10
N LEU A 240 0.41 -5.21 -6.43
CA LEU A 240 -0.74 -5.21 -7.35
C LEU A 240 -1.50 -6.54 -7.31
N VAL A 241 -0.79 -7.66 -7.25
CA VAL A 241 -1.43 -8.98 -7.15
C VAL A 241 -2.30 -9.08 -5.89
N TYR A 242 -1.79 -8.62 -4.75
CA TYR A 242 -2.54 -8.62 -3.49
C TYR A 242 -3.65 -7.58 -3.45
N ASP A 243 -3.46 -6.39 -4.04
CA ASP A 243 -4.54 -5.41 -4.23
C ASP A 243 -5.69 -6.04 -5.05
N SER A 244 -5.37 -6.76 -6.14
CA SER A 244 -6.36 -7.42 -7.00
C SER A 244 -7.10 -8.56 -6.29
N LEU A 245 -6.36 -9.41 -5.55
CA LEU A 245 -6.98 -10.50 -4.77
C LEU A 245 -7.86 -9.95 -3.65
N TYR A 246 -7.44 -8.89 -2.98
CA TYR A 246 -8.24 -8.28 -1.92
C TYR A 246 -9.50 -7.59 -2.48
N ALA A 247 -9.40 -6.89 -3.62
CA ALA A 247 -10.56 -6.34 -4.32
C ALA A 247 -11.56 -7.45 -4.70
N TRP A 248 -11.06 -8.58 -5.22
CA TRP A 248 -11.90 -9.74 -5.50
C TRP A 248 -12.57 -10.29 -4.23
N CYS A 249 -11.83 -10.42 -3.12
CA CYS A 249 -12.38 -10.86 -1.83
C CYS A 249 -13.47 -9.93 -1.30
N ARG A 250 -13.42 -8.63 -1.63
CA ARG A 250 -14.40 -7.64 -1.20
C ARG A 250 -15.67 -7.63 -2.04
N GLU A 251 -15.55 -7.66 -3.35
CA GLU A 251 -16.62 -7.17 -4.22
C GLU A 251 -16.92 -8.08 -5.42
N ALA A 252 -15.99 -8.99 -5.78
CA ALA A 252 -16.08 -9.71 -7.05
C ALA A 252 -16.20 -11.23 -6.93
N GLN A 253 -16.41 -11.81 -5.74
CA GLN A 253 -16.49 -13.27 -5.54
C GLN A 253 -17.66 -13.91 -6.28
N THR A 254 -18.71 -13.17 -6.55
CA THR A 254 -19.91 -13.64 -7.28
C THR A 254 -19.84 -13.38 -8.78
N GLU A 255 -18.80 -12.68 -9.24
CA GLU A 255 -18.63 -12.46 -10.67
C GLU A 255 -18.18 -13.73 -11.37
N THR A 256 -18.80 -14.00 -12.51
CA THR A 256 -18.45 -15.12 -13.39
C THR A 256 -17.82 -14.57 -14.66
N HIS A 257 -17.05 -15.42 -15.36
CA HIS A 257 -16.50 -15.09 -16.68
C HIS A 257 -17.61 -15.02 -17.74
N GLY A 258 -18.56 -14.08 -17.52
CA GLY A 258 -19.54 -13.69 -18.51
C GLY A 258 -19.10 -12.35 -19.09
N TRP A 259 -18.80 -12.31 -20.37
CA TRP A 259 -18.46 -11.06 -21.05
C TRP A 259 -19.70 -10.16 -21.14
N TYR A 260 -19.85 -9.21 -20.20
CA TYR A 260 -20.90 -8.19 -20.20
C TYR A 260 -20.26 -6.80 -20.28
N PRO A 261 -19.96 -6.29 -21.51
CA PRO A 261 -19.34 -4.96 -21.68
C PRO A 261 -20.20 -3.82 -21.10
N GLU A 262 -21.48 -4.03 -20.91
CA GLU A 262 -22.43 -3.04 -20.38
C GLU A 262 -22.24 -2.74 -18.90
N LYS A 263 -21.79 -3.73 -18.10
CA LYS A 263 -21.51 -3.53 -16.67
C LYS A 263 -20.26 -2.66 -16.42
N LEU A 264 -19.26 -2.74 -17.30
CA LEU A 264 -18.06 -1.91 -17.21
C LEU A 264 -18.34 -0.45 -17.51
N ARG A 265 -19.30 -0.15 -18.43
CA ARG A 265 -19.69 1.21 -18.78
C ARG A 265 -20.60 1.86 -17.74
N ALA A 266 -21.37 1.09 -16.99
CA ALA A 266 -22.23 1.61 -15.92
C ALA A 266 -21.42 2.10 -14.70
N ALA A 267 -20.25 1.50 -14.44
CA ALA A 267 -19.36 1.91 -13.36
C ALA A 267 -18.57 3.20 -13.67
N GLU A 268 -18.43 3.57 -14.95
CA GLU A 268 -17.78 4.83 -15.38
C GLU A 268 -18.75 6.04 -15.37
N SER A 269 -20.05 5.78 -15.24
CA SER A 269 -21.10 6.80 -15.30
C SER A 269 -21.81 7.04 -13.95
N ALA A 270 -21.40 6.38 -12.89
CA ALA A 270 -21.89 6.55 -11.52
C ALA A 270 -20.81 7.16 -10.62
#